data_be231fa6e7ca89c9076704ab80301630
#
_entry.id   be231fa6e7ca89c9076704ab80301630
#
_cell.length_a   1.000
_cell.length_b   1.000
_cell.length_c   1.000
_cell.angle_alpha   90.00
_cell.angle_beta   90.00
_cell.angle_gamma   90.00
#
_symmetry.space_group_name_H-M   'P 1'
#
loop_
_entity.id
_entity.type
_entity.pdbx_description
1 polymer ?
#
loop_
_entity_poly.entity_id
_entity_poly.type
_entity_poly.pdbx_seq_one_letter_code
_entity_poly.pdbx_strand_id
1 'polypeptide(L)'
;MGPTWAVVCGVVASDGFGWRGEDWIRLALLVLLVDGGWGTLWSSLGGVNWAKPLRRWRHWRFGAPFATPPYTLPNSPGDRISRWLGQLGAWWRDVFWPACGPAFSAIVIAFAVTVVLAVLLGTELLLLSAATLAVMQLGLAWEGGRGTVAPHWDALVAVMMPWLAGHVAFGALGLRSLGLALAYAISWGAAWRVDSPWERALGIGSQFLAAALFVVLRSPLAAGGLLLLLVPQVALFPWLRRGQSAAWYARHARPWLMAAMLIAAWAARSL
;
A
#
# COMPACT_ATOMS: atom_id res chain seq x y z
N MET A 1 -0.93 0.74 12.21
CA MET A 1 -1.03 -0.71 12.56
C MET A 1 -1.43 -1.63 11.40
N GLY A 2 -2.01 -1.16 10.30
CA GLY A 2 -2.47 -2.03 9.20
C GLY A 2 -1.40 -2.92 8.54
N PRO A 3 -0.33 -2.36 7.95
CA PRO A 3 0.63 -3.13 7.18
C PRO A 3 1.40 -4.16 8.01
N THR A 4 1.96 -3.76 9.15
CA THR A 4 2.66 -4.68 10.07
C THR A 4 1.76 -5.83 10.53
N TRP A 5 0.48 -5.56 10.84
CA TRP A 5 -0.45 -6.61 11.23
C TRP A 5 -0.71 -7.62 10.11
N ALA A 6 -0.86 -7.13 8.89
CA ALA A 6 -1.05 -7.98 7.73
C ALA A 6 0.19 -8.87 7.47
N VAL A 7 1.41 -8.33 7.66
CA VAL A 7 2.65 -9.13 7.64
C VAL A 7 2.57 -10.27 8.66
N VAL A 8 2.24 -9.97 9.92
CA VAL A 8 2.12 -10.99 10.98
C VAL A 8 1.11 -12.07 10.59
N CYS A 9 -0.06 -11.68 10.08
CA CYS A 9 -1.05 -12.65 9.60
C CYS A 9 -0.51 -13.51 8.45
N GLY A 10 0.21 -12.92 7.51
CA GLY A 10 0.86 -13.66 6.41
C GLY A 10 1.90 -14.67 6.91
N VAL A 11 2.73 -14.27 7.88
CA VAL A 11 3.71 -15.15 8.52
C VAL A 11 3.02 -16.32 9.25
N VAL A 12 1.97 -16.04 10.01
CA VAL A 12 1.19 -17.08 10.69
C VAL A 12 0.58 -18.04 9.68
N ALA A 13 0.05 -17.54 8.56
CA ALA A 13 -0.58 -18.35 7.53
C ALA A 13 0.41 -19.20 6.72
N SER A 14 1.72 -18.88 6.74
CA SER A 14 2.75 -19.60 5.99
C SER A 14 3.17 -20.93 6.63
N ASP A 15 2.94 -21.09 7.95
CA ASP A 15 3.43 -22.21 8.79
C ASP A 15 4.95 -22.39 8.83
N GLY A 16 5.71 -21.49 8.19
CA GLY A 16 7.17 -21.61 8.09
C GLY A 16 7.97 -20.93 9.20
N PHE A 17 7.32 -20.21 10.12
CA PHE A 17 7.98 -19.48 11.19
C PHE A 17 8.40 -20.43 12.33
N GLY A 18 9.69 -20.69 12.42
CA GLY A 18 10.27 -21.69 13.34
C GLY A 18 10.70 -21.14 14.71
N TRP A 19 10.40 -19.86 15.04
CA TRP A 19 10.77 -19.19 16.30
C TRP A 19 12.28 -19.10 16.55
N ARG A 20 13.11 -19.26 15.51
CA ARG A 20 14.57 -19.14 15.59
C ARG A 20 14.96 -17.66 15.54
N GLY A 21 16.17 -17.34 16.03
CA GLY A 21 16.68 -15.97 15.97
C GLY A 21 16.72 -15.38 14.55
N GLU A 22 17.04 -16.19 13.56
CA GLU A 22 17.04 -15.81 12.14
C GLU A 22 15.64 -15.42 11.64
N ASP A 23 14.58 -16.12 12.08
CA ASP A 23 13.20 -15.81 11.72
C ASP A 23 12.78 -14.45 12.26
N TRP A 24 13.19 -14.12 13.48
CA TRP A 24 12.93 -12.81 14.07
C TRP A 24 13.63 -11.68 13.32
N ILE A 25 14.88 -11.89 12.92
CA ILE A 25 15.62 -10.92 12.09
C ILE A 25 14.92 -10.76 10.74
N ARG A 26 14.56 -11.86 10.09
CA ARG A 26 13.83 -11.84 8.81
C ARG A 26 12.48 -11.12 8.93
N LEU A 27 11.74 -11.37 10.00
CA LEU A 27 10.48 -10.68 10.29
C LEU A 27 10.70 -9.17 10.51
N ALA A 28 11.73 -8.79 11.27
CA ALA A 28 12.06 -7.38 11.50
C ALA A 28 12.41 -6.66 10.19
N LEU A 29 13.25 -7.27 9.34
CA LEU A 29 13.60 -6.73 8.02
C LEU A 29 12.35 -6.63 7.11
N LEU A 30 11.44 -7.60 7.19
CA LEU A 30 10.20 -7.60 6.44
C LEU A 30 9.25 -6.48 6.89
N VAL A 31 9.11 -6.26 8.19
CA VAL A 31 8.34 -5.13 8.74
C VAL A 31 8.95 -3.80 8.29
N LEU A 32 10.29 -3.69 8.32
CA LEU A 32 10.98 -2.51 7.84
C LEU A 32 10.77 -2.29 6.32
N LEU A 33 10.78 -3.36 5.53
CA LEU A 33 10.46 -3.30 4.10
C LEU A 33 9.05 -2.76 3.86
N VAL A 34 8.07 -3.29 4.60
CA VAL A 34 6.65 -2.98 4.40
C VAL A 34 6.29 -1.61 4.95
N ASP A 35 6.63 -1.29 6.19
CA ASP A 35 6.29 0.01 6.79
C ASP A 35 7.27 1.12 6.39
N GLY A 36 8.57 0.85 6.46
CA GLY A 36 9.62 1.81 6.13
C GLY A 36 9.80 2.03 4.62
N GLY A 37 9.71 0.96 3.82
CA GLY A 37 9.82 1.01 2.37
C GLY A 37 8.47 1.34 1.70
N TRP A 38 7.60 0.35 1.59
CA TRP A 38 6.34 0.49 0.84
C TRP A 38 5.40 1.53 1.43
N GLY A 39 5.25 1.56 2.78
CA GLY A 39 4.38 2.53 3.46
C GLY A 39 4.83 3.97 3.24
N THR A 40 6.14 4.23 3.32
CA THR A 40 6.70 5.56 3.05
C THR A 40 6.56 5.94 1.58
N LEU A 41 6.81 5.01 0.64
CA LEU A 41 6.59 5.24 -0.79
C LEU A 41 5.13 5.60 -1.05
N TRP A 42 4.20 4.81 -0.54
CA TRP A 42 2.77 5.02 -0.76
C TRP A 42 2.28 6.34 -0.19
N SER A 43 2.62 6.65 1.05
CA SER A 43 2.22 7.90 1.69
C SER A 43 2.83 9.14 1.02
N SER A 44 4.09 9.06 0.56
CA SER A 44 4.77 10.15 -0.13
C SER A 44 4.24 10.36 -1.54
N LEU A 45 3.94 9.28 -2.27
CA LEU A 45 3.35 9.34 -3.60
C LEU A 45 1.90 9.84 -3.58
N GLY A 46 1.08 9.34 -2.66
CA GLY A 46 -0.33 9.71 -2.52
C GLY A 46 -0.59 11.02 -1.80
N GLY A 47 0.34 11.48 -0.97
CA GLY A 47 0.18 12.69 -0.15
C GLY A 47 0.45 14.01 -0.87
N VAL A 48 1.00 13.98 -2.09
CA VAL A 48 1.41 15.18 -2.83
C VAL A 48 0.74 15.24 -4.19
N ASN A 49 0.25 16.43 -4.55
CA ASN A 49 -0.28 16.68 -5.89
C ASN A 49 0.87 16.98 -6.88
N TRP A 50 1.44 15.93 -7.45
CA TRP A 50 2.54 15.99 -8.41
C TRP A 50 2.18 16.73 -9.71
N ALA A 51 0.89 16.71 -10.08
CA ALA A 51 0.43 17.38 -11.30
C ALA A 51 0.52 18.92 -11.22
N LYS A 52 0.41 19.50 -10.02
CA LYS A 52 0.41 20.95 -9.81
C LYS A 52 1.73 21.62 -10.25
N PRO A 53 2.91 21.19 -9.81
CA PRO A 53 4.17 21.76 -10.29
C PRO A 53 4.44 21.44 -11.75
N LEU A 54 4.04 20.26 -12.26
CA LEU A 54 4.21 19.89 -13.67
C LEU A 54 3.37 20.75 -14.62
N ARG A 55 2.14 21.08 -14.25
CA ARG A 55 1.31 22.01 -15.04
C ARG A 55 1.91 23.41 -15.13
N ARG A 56 2.63 23.85 -14.11
CA ARG A 56 3.29 25.16 -14.08
C ARG A 56 4.53 25.21 -14.99
N TRP A 57 5.12 24.07 -15.36
CA TRP A 57 6.26 24.01 -16.26
C TRP A 57 6.04 24.76 -17.58
N ARG A 58 4.89 24.61 -18.21
CA ARG A 58 4.57 25.25 -19.50
C ARG A 58 4.53 26.77 -19.44
N HIS A 59 4.27 27.34 -18.28
CA HIS A 59 4.16 28.77 -18.03
C HIS A 59 5.42 29.37 -17.39
N TRP A 60 6.40 28.51 -17.06
CA TRP A 60 7.64 28.91 -16.42
C TRP A 60 8.63 29.39 -17.47
N ARG A 61 8.78 30.72 -17.61
CA ARG A 61 9.49 31.29 -18.73
C ARG A 61 10.94 31.73 -18.44
N PHE A 62 11.43 31.80 -17.20
CA PHE A 62 12.71 32.41 -16.92
C PHE A 62 13.56 31.64 -15.92
N GLY A 63 14.70 31.15 -16.39
CA GLY A 63 15.89 30.84 -15.63
C GLY A 63 17.08 31.49 -16.36
N ALA A 64 18.11 31.90 -15.61
CA ALA A 64 19.37 32.23 -16.23
C ALA A 64 19.83 31.06 -17.11
N PRO A 65 20.36 31.33 -18.33
CA PRO A 65 20.88 30.25 -19.16
C PRO A 65 21.95 29.46 -18.37
N PHE A 66 21.88 28.15 -18.46
CA PHE A 66 22.97 27.32 -17.93
C PHE A 66 24.25 27.74 -18.66
N ALA A 67 25.40 27.71 -17.96
CA ALA A 67 26.65 28.16 -18.54
C ALA A 67 26.81 27.59 -19.97
N THR A 68 26.72 28.46 -20.97
CA THR A 68 26.91 28.06 -22.35
C THR A 68 28.37 27.72 -22.57
N PRO A 69 28.70 26.57 -23.19
CA PRO A 69 30.06 26.28 -23.56
C PRO A 69 30.62 27.43 -24.43
N PRO A 70 31.90 27.81 -24.26
CA PRO A 70 32.53 28.81 -25.12
C PRO A 70 32.38 28.29 -26.57
N TYR A 71 32.06 29.22 -27.51
CA TYR A 71 31.78 28.92 -28.92
C TYR A 71 30.37 28.47 -29.33
N THR A 72 29.36 28.57 -28.45
CA THR A 72 27.96 28.34 -28.86
C THR A 72 27.42 29.57 -29.61
N LEU A 73 27.04 29.36 -30.88
CA LEU A 73 26.34 30.39 -31.64
C LEU A 73 24.92 30.61 -31.14
N PRO A 74 24.42 31.86 -31.12
CA PRO A 74 23.01 32.15 -30.77
C PRO A 74 22.05 31.30 -31.63
N ASN A 75 21.01 30.72 -31.00
CA ASN A 75 20.03 29.84 -31.62
C ASN A 75 20.57 28.47 -32.13
N SER A 76 21.82 28.13 -31.89
CA SER A 76 22.37 26.82 -32.16
C SER A 76 21.66 25.77 -31.27
N PRO A 77 21.74 24.46 -31.63
CA PRO A 77 21.23 23.38 -30.78
C PRO A 77 21.79 23.44 -29.34
N GLY A 78 23.08 23.79 -29.18
CA GLY A 78 23.72 23.96 -27.87
C GLY A 78 23.12 25.09 -27.05
N ASP A 79 22.83 26.24 -27.67
CA ASP A 79 22.17 27.37 -27.00
C ASP A 79 20.72 27.04 -26.58
N ARG A 80 19.98 26.28 -27.40
CA ARG A 80 18.61 25.82 -27.06
C ARG A 80 18.63 24.85 -25.87
N ILE A 81 19.56 23.90 -25.85
CA ILE A 81 19.74 22.95 -24.75
C ILE A 81 20.12 23.70 -23.47
N SER A 82 21.07 24.64 -23.55
CA SER A 82 21.50 25.46 -22.40
C SER A 82 20.34 26.27 -21.82
N ARG A 83 19.53 26.92 -22.65
CA ARG A 83 18.33 27.65 -22.19
C ARG A 83 17.30 26.72 -21.56
N TRP A 84 17.06 25.53 -22.15
CA TRP A 84 16.15 24.54 -21.59
C TRP A 84 16.63 24.00 -20.25
N LEU A 85 17.93 23.69 -20.10
CA LEU A 85 18.54 23.27 -18.83
C LEU A 85 18.47 24.37 -17.78
N GLY A 86 18.71 25.63 -18.15
CA GLY A 86 18.54 26.78 -17.26
C GLY A 86 17.10 26.95 -16.78
N GLN A 87 16.14 26.78 -17.68
CA GLN A 87 14.71 26.79 -17.34
C GLN A 87 14.36 25.62 -16.40
N LEU A 88 14.86 24.43 -16.68
CA LEU A 88 14.66 23.25 -15.84
C LEU A 88 15.24 23.45 -14.44
N GLY A 89 16.47 23.97 -14.35
CA GLY A 89 17.13 24.24 -13.07
C GLY A 89 16.39 25.27 -12.22
N ALA A 90 15.92 26.35 -12.86
CA ALA A 90 15.13 27.38 -12.17
C ALA A 90 13.77 26.82 -11.71
N TRP A 91 13.05 26.12 -12.59
CA TRP A 91 11.79 25.47 -12.22
C TRP A 91 11.96 24.46 -11.09
N TRP A 92 13.02 23.64 -11.15
CA TRP A 92 13.34 22.66 -10.12
C TRP A 92 13.52 23.33 -8.76
N ARG A 93 14.34 24.39 -8.68
CA ARG A 93 14.67 25.07 -7.44
C ARG A 93 13.51 25.91 -6.90
N ASP A 94 12.79 26.62 -7.77
CA ASP A 94 11.85 27.64 -7.34
C ASP A 94 10.38 27.16 -7.29
N VAL A 95 10.06 26.06 -7.99
CA VAL A 95 8.68 25.52 -8.06
C VAL A 95 8.59 24.11 -7.53
N PHE A 96 9.44 23.19 -8.05
CA PHE A 96 9.34 21.79 -7.72
C PHE A 96 9.82 21.49 -6.30
N TRP A 97 11.04 21.92 -5.99
CA TRP A 97 11.68 21.62 -4.71
C TRP A 97 10.92 22.16 -3.49
N PRO A 98 10.45 23.42 -3.46
CA PRO A 98 9.64 23.91 -2.35
C PRO A 98 8.29 23.20 -2.20
N ALA A 99 7.70 22.72 -3.30
CA ALA A 99 6.40 22.06 -3.28
C ALA A 99 6.47 20.55 -3.00
N CYS A 100 7.49 19.87 -3.53
CA CYS A 100 7.57 18.39 -3.55
C CYS A 100 8.89 17.84 -3.01
N GLY A 101 9.89 18.67 -2.71
CA GLY A 101 11.23 18.25 -2.33
C GLY A 101 11.29 17.26 -1.17
N PRO A 102 10.62 17.51 -0.03
CA PRO A 102 10.61 16.56 1.08
C PRO A 102 10.01 15.20 0.70
N ALA A 103 8.89 15.20 -0.03
CA ALA A 103 8.27 13.96 -0.50
C ALA A 103 9.15 13.23 -1.54
N PHE A 104 9.78 13.98 -2.45
CA PHE A 104 10.70 13.42 -3.43
C PHE A 104 11.92 12.77 -2.76
N SER A 105 12.52 13.44 -1.76
CA SER A 105 13.62 12.87 -0.98
C SER A 105 13.19 11.61 -0.24
N ALA A 106 12.01 11.62 0.38
CA ALA A 106 11.46 10.46 1.06
C ALA A 106 11.23 9.27 0.09
N ILE A 107 10.74 9.54 -1.13
CA ILE A 107 10.57 8.52 -2.18
C ILE A 107 11.91 7.91 -2.57
N VAL A 108 12.93 8.74 -2.82
CA VAL A 108 14.26 8.24 -3.21
C VAL A 108 14.86 7.35 -2.12
N ILE A 109 14.80 7.80 -0.87
CA ILE A 109 15.31 7.02 0.27
C ILE A 109 14.51 5.72 0.45
N ALA A 110 13.19 5.82 0.49
CA ALA A 110 12.32 4.66 0.67
C ALA A 110 12.43 3.66 -0.49
N PHE A 111 12.63 4.13 -1.73
CA PHE A 111 12.89 3.26 -2.88
C PHE A 111 14.23 2.52 -2.73
N ALA A 112 15.30 3.22 -2.37
CA ALA A 112 16.61 2.61 -2.12
C ALA A 112 16.52 1.57 -0.99
N VAL A 113 15.88 1.90 0.13
CA VAL A 113 15.63 0.96 1.24
C VAL A 113 14.83 -0.25 0.78
N THR A 114 13.77 -0.03 -0.01
CA THR A 114 12.94 -1.12 -0.55
C THR A 114 13.75 -2.07 -1.41
N VAL A 115 14.57 -1.55 -2.32
CA VAL A 115 15.41 -2.39 -3.20
C VAL A 115 16.43 -3.19 -2.38
N VAL A 116 17.15 -2.54 -1.46
CA VAL A 116 18.15 -3.19 -0.61
C VAL A 116 17.52 -4.30 0.22
N LEU A 117 16.43 -4.01 0.92
CA LEU A 117 15.76 -4.98 1.79
C LEU A 117 15.13 -6.12 0.96
N ALA A 118 14.52 -5.83 -0.18
CA ALA A 118 13.95 -6.84 -1.05
C ALA A 118 15.01 -7.80 -1.60
N VAL A 119 16.18 -7.29 -1.98
CA VAL A 119 17.33 -8.12 -2.42
C VAL A 119 17.86 -8.98 -1.28
N LEU A 120 18.01 -8.43 -0.08
CA LEU A 120 18.48 -9.17 1.11
C LEU A 120 17.48 -10.28 1.52
N LEU A 121 16.19 -10.05 1.37
CA LEU A 121 15.14 -11.00 1.72
C LEU A 121 14.91 -12.09 0.66
N GLY A 122 15.36 -11.88 -0.57
CA GLY A 122 15.34 -12.86 -1.65
C GLY A 122 14.51 -12.47 -2.88
N THR A 123 14.68 -13.24 -3.94
CA THR A 123 14.11 -12.97 -5.27
C THR A 123 12.58 -12.86 -5.27
N GLU A 124 11.91 -13.67 -4.47
CA GLU A 124 10.45 -13.67 -4.41
C GLU A 124 9.91 -12.36 -3.82
N LEU A 125 10.59 -11.82 -2.78
CA LEU A 125 10.23 -10.53 -2.19
C LEU A 125 10.63 -9.35 -3.08
N LEU A 126 11.68 -9.49 -3.89
CA LEU A 126 12.01 -8.52 -4.92
C LEU A 126 10.91 -8.44 -5.99
N LEU A 127 10.44 -9.58 -6.49
CA LEU A 127 9.33 -9.64 -7.46
C LEU A 127 8.03 -9.09 -6.87
N LEU A 128 7.74 -9.44 -5.61
CA LEU A 128 6.56 -8.91 -4.90
C LEU A 128 6.67 -7.40 -4.67
N SER A 129 7.86 -6.89 -4.38
CA SER A 129 8.10 -5.44 -4.26
C SER A 129 7.86 -4.73 -5.60
N ALA A 130 8.33 -5.30 -6.70
CA ALA A 130 8.05 -4.77 -8.04
C ALA A 130 6.54 -4.79 -8.36
N ALA A 131 5.84 -5.88 -8.02
CA ALA A 131 4.38 -5.95 -8.14
C ALA A 131 3.66 -4.91 -7.26
N THR A 132 4.13 -4.69 -6.03
CA THR A 132 3.60 -3.66 -5.13
C THR A 132 3.77 -2.26 -5.73
N LEU A 133 4.94 -1.96 -6.27
CA LEU A 133 5.18 -0.69 -6.98
C LEU A 133 4.26 -0.52 -8.19
N ALA A 134 4.04 -1.59 -8.96
CA ALA A 134 3.09 -1.56 -10.08
C ALA A 134 1.65 -1.28 -9.60
N VAL A 135 1.20 -1.91 -8.52
CA VAL A 135 -0.11 -1.64 -7.90
C VAL A 135 -0.21 -0.18 -7.44
N MET A 136 0.83 0.36 -6.80
CA MET A 136 0.89 1.76 -6.41
C MET A 136 0.76 2.70 -7.63
N GLN A 137 1.49 2.42 -8.71
CA GLN A 137 1.42 3.23 -9.94
C GLN A 137 0.05 3.16 -10.61
N LEU A 138 -0.56 1.97 -10.66
CA LEU A 138 -1.92 1.80 -11.18
C LEU A 138 -2.94 2.58 -10.35
N GLY A 139 -2.85 2.51 -9.01
CA GLY A 139 -3.72 3.27 -8.11
C GLY A 139 -3.60 4.78 -8.33
N LEU A 140 -2.39 5.30 -8.44
CA LEU A 140 -2.15 6.72 -8.70
C LEU A 140 -2.62 7.16 -10.09
N ALA A 141 -2.42 6.32 -11.10
CA ALA A 141 -2.87 6.58 -12.48
C ALA A 141 -4.41 6.60 -12.55
N TRP A 142 -5.07 5.68 -11.87
CA TRP A 142 -6.53 5.61 -11.80
C TRP A 142 -7.15 6.86 -11.17
N GLU A 143 -6.57 7.35 -10.09
CA GLU A 143 -7.02 8.57 -9.39
C GLU A 143 -6.65 9.88 -10.11
N GLY A 144 -5.89 9.81 -11.18
CA GLY A 144 -5.51 10.98 -11.98
C GLY A 144 -4.64 11.99 -11.22
N GLY A 145 -3.86 11.55 -10.26
CA GLY A 145 -2.91 12.39 -9.52
C GLY A 145 -3.55 13.48 -8.64
N ARG A 146 -4.80 13.28 -8.20
CA ARG A 146 -5.56 14.26 -7.40
C ARG A 146 -5.07 14.44 -5.97
N GLY A 147 -4.08 13.65 -5.52
CA GLY A 147 -3.55 13.69 -4.15
C GLY A 147 -4.47 13.05 -3.11
N THR A 148 -5.50 12.33 -3.55
CA THR A 148 -6.35 11.48 -2.70
C THR A 148 -6.37 10.10 -3.30
N VAL A 149 -6.06 9.08 -2.51
CA VAL A 149 -6.06 7.69 -2.96
C VAL A 149 -7.35 7.02 -2.51
N ALA A 150 -8.01 6.28 -3.43
CA ALA A 150 -9.20 5.54 -3.06
C ALA A 150 -8.88 4.46 -2.02
N PRO A 151 -9.75 4.25 -1.01
CA PRO A 151 -9.52 3.30 0.08
C PRO A 151 -9.25 1.87 -0.35
N HIS A 152 -9.72 1.44 -1.52
CA HIS A 152 -9.44 0.11 -2.05
C HIS A 152 -7.98 -0.07 -2.49
N TRP A 153 -7.38 0.95 -3.15
CA TRP A 153 -5.95 0.92 -3.48
C TRP A 153 -5.09 0.95 -2.22
N ASP A 154 -5.49 1.79 -1.25
CA ASP A 154 -4.84 1.81 0.06
C ASP A 154 -4.89 0.44 0.73
N ALA A 155 -6.03 -0.24 0.69
CA ALA A 155 -6.19 -1.57 1.27
C ALA A 155 -5.36 -2.66 0.56
N LEU A 156 -5.20 -2.58 -0.77
CA LEU A 156 -4.32 -3.49 -1.49
C LEU A 156 -2.87 -3.33 -1.03
N VAL A 157 -2.39 -2.08 -0.92
CA VAL A 157 -1.02 -1.78 -0.49
C VAL A 157 -0.82 -2.01 1.01
N ALA A 158 -1.81 -1.72 1.86
CA ALA A 158 -1.68 -1.80 3.32
C ALA A 158 -2.07 -3.16 3.92
N VAL A 159 -2.79 -4.02 3.19
CA VAL A 159 -3.26 -5.32 3.70
C VAL A 159 -2.85 -6.47 2.80
N MET A 160 -3.24 -6.46 1.52
CA MET A 160 -2.98 -7.59 0.62
C MET A 160 -1.49 -7.81 0.41
N MET A 161 -0.75 -6.79 -0.05
CA MET A 161 0.68 -6.94 -0.35
C MET A 161 1.52 -7.28 0.89
N PRO A 162 1.31 -6.65 2.07
CA PRO A 162 1.98 -7.04 3.30
C PRO A 162 1.67 -8.46 3.77
N TRP A 163 0.42 -8.92 3.64
CA TRP A 163 0.07 -10.32 3.93
C TRP A 163 0.84 -11.28 3.03
N LEU A 164 0.85 -11.03 1.72
CA LEU A 164 1.59 -11.86 0.77
C LEU A 164 3.09 -11.84 1.05
N ALA A 165 3.66 -10.68 1.42
CA ALA A 165 5.06 -10.58 1.81
C ALA A 165 5.37 -11.43 3.05
N GLY A 166 4.52 -11.37 4.08
CA GLY A 166 4.64 -12.22 5.25
C GLY A 166 4.60 -13.70 4.91
N HIS A 167 3.67 -14.10 4.04
CA HIS A 167 3.53 -15.50 3.63
C HIS A 167 4.72 -16.00 2.82
N VAL A 168 5.11 -15.24 1.78
CA VAL A 168 6.22 -15.59 0.87
C VAL A 168 7.58 -15.61 1.58
N ALA A 169 7.75 -14.78 2.61
CA ALA A 169 9.00 -14.75 3.37
C ALA A 169 9.26 -16.06 4.12
N PHE A 170 8.23 -16.81 4.49
CA PHE A 170 8.35 -18.01 5.33
C PHE A 170 7.73 -19.27 4.73
N GLY A 171 7.08 -19.18 3.57
CA GLY A 171 6.44 -20.32 2.90
C GLY A 171 6.16 -20.08 1.43
N ALA A 172 5.73 -21.11 0.74
CA ALA A 172 5.33 -21.02 -0.67
C ALA A 172 3.94 -20.38 -0.81
N LEU A 173 3.79 -19.45 -1.75
CA LEU A 173 2.53 -18.76 -1.99
C LEU A 173 1.46 -19.75 -2.46
N GLY A 174 0.38 -19.88 -1.69
CA GLY A 174 -0.78 -20.69 -2.03
C GLY A 174 -1.99 -19.84 -2.44
N LEU A 175 -2.86 -20.38 -3.30
CA LEU A 175 -4.11 -19.72 -3.72
C LEU A 175 -5.02 -19.38 -2.53
N ARG A 176 -4.99 -20.17 -1.46
CA ARG A 176 -5.77 -19.93 -0.23
C ARG A 176 -5.34 -18.64 0.44
N SER A 177 -4.03 -18.45 0.62
CA SER A 177 -3.46 -17.25 1.22
C SER A 177 -3.74 -16.01 0.37
N LEU A 178 -3.64 -16.13 -0.96
CA LEU A 178 -3.99 -15.06 -1.88
C LEU A 178 -5.48 -14.69 -1.76
N GLY A 179 -6.38 -15.67 -1.72
CA GLY A 179 -7.81 -15.43 -1.57
C GLY A 179 -8.17 -14.75 -0.25
N LEU A 180 -7.56 -15.17 0.85
CA LEU A 180 -7.73 -14.54 2.17
C LEU A 180 -7.19 -13.12 2.19
N ALA A 181 -5.98 -12.89 1.69
CA ALA A 181 -5.37 -11.56 1.60
C ALA A 181 -6.25 -10.59 0.81
N LEU A 182 -6.81 -11.05 -0.32
CA LEU A 182 -7.72 -10.25 -1.15
C LEU A 182 -9.05 -9.98 -0.42
N ALA A 183 -9.66 -11.00 0.19
CA ALA A 183 -10.93 -10.84 0.93
C ALA A 183 -10.79 -9.81 2.06
N TYR A 184 -9.70 -9.85 2.83
CA TYR A 184 -9.46 -8.90 3.90
C TYR A 184 -9.06 -7.51 3.41
N ALA A 185 -8.35 -7.40 2.28
CA ALA A 185 -8.11 -6.09 1.65
C ALA A 185 -9.42 -5.43 1.20
N ILE A 186 -10.31 -6.20 0.56
CA ILE A 186 -11.65 -5.70 0.19
C ILE A 186 -12.42 -5.24 1.42
N SER A 187 -12.47 -6.06 2.49
CA SER A 187 -13.15 -5.69 3.73
C SER A 187 -12.58 -4.42 4.36
N TRP A 188 -11.26 -4.29 4.34
CA TRP A 188 -10.55 -3.12 4.89
C TRP A 188 -10.87 -1.85 4.11
N GLY A 189 -10.80 -1.89 2.78
CA GLY A 189 -11.13 -0.76 1.91
C GLY A 189 -12.60 -0.34 2.03
N ALA A 190 -13.52 -1.32 2.05
CA ALA A 190 -14.94 -1.10 2.20
C ALA A 190 -15.33 -0.44 3.54
N ALA A 191 -14.58 -0.74 4.62
CA ALA A 191 -14.83 -0.14 5.94
C ALA A 191 -14.68 1.39 5.95
N TRP A 192 -13.86 1.96 5.08
CA TRP A 192 -13.68 3.42 4.94
C TRP A 192 -14.75 4.09 4.08
N ARG A 193 -15.57 3.32 3.36
CA ARG A 193 -16.64 3.77 2.45
C ARG A 193 -18.00 3.18 2.83
N VAL A 194 -18.15 2.77 4.05
CA VAL A 194 -19.35 2.09 4.60
C VAL A 194 -20.64 2.92 4.49
N ASP A 195 -20.57 4.20 4.15
CA ASP A 195 -21.74 5.05 3.87
C ASP A 195 -22.52 4.56 2.65
N SER A 196 -21.85 3.93 1.68
CA SER A 196 -22.46 3.29 0.53
C SER A 196 -23.04 1.91 0.89
N PRO A 197 -24.30 1.60 0.53
CA PRO A 197 -24.88 0.26 0.72
C PRO A 197 -24.08 -0.84 0.00
N TRP A 198 -23.55 -0.54 -1.18
CA TRP A 198 -22.71 -1.47 -1.94
C TRP A 198 -21.41 -1.80 -1.23
N GLU A 199 -20.73 -0.80 -0.70
CA GLU A 199 -19.47 -1.01 0.05
C GLU A 199 -19.73 -1.83 1.33
N ARG A 200 -20.85 -1.60 2.01
CA ARG A 200 -21.26 -2.45 3.15
C ARG A 200 -21.44 -3.90 2.73
N ALA A 201 -22.17 -4.14 1.64
CA ALA A 201 -22.37 -5.49 1.12
C ALA A 201 -21.05 -6.13 0.69
N LEU A 202 -20.17 -5.37 0.05
CA LEU A 202 -18.85 -5.85 -0.37
C LEU A 202 -17.96 -6.24 0.84
N GLY A 203 -17.90 -5.39 1.87
CA GLY A 203 -17.11 -5.65 3.07
C GLY A 203 -17.62 -6.86 3.87
N ILE A 204 -18.94 -7.00 4.02
CA ILE A 204 -19.55 -8.18 4.66
C ILE A 204 -19.38 -9.41 3.78
N GLY A 205 -19.67 -9.30 2.50
CA GLY A 205 -19.63 -10.42 1.54
C GLY A 205 -18.25 -11.04 1.43
N SER A 206 -17.18 -10.21 1.44
CA SER A 206 -15.81 -10.72 1.39
C SER A 206 -15.43 -11.50 2.66
N GLN A 207 -15.91 -11.10 3.85
CA GLN A 207 -15.71 -11.88 5.08
C GLN A 207 -16.55 -13.16 5.10
N PHE A 208 -17.77 -13.12 4.58
CA PHE A 208 -18.57 -14.35 4.38
C PHE A 208 -17.88 -15.31 3.41
N LEU A 209 -17.28 -14.80 2.33
CA LEU A 209 -16.53 -15.63 1.39
C LEU A 209 -15.32 -16.28 2.07
N ALA A 210 -14.60 -15.53 2.92
CA ALA A 210 -13.51 -16.08 3.72
C ALA A 210 -14.01 -17.18 4.67
N ALA A 211 -15.15 -16.99 5.35
CA ALA A 211 -15.74 -17.99 6.22
C ALA A 211 -16.21 -19.22 5.42
N ALA A 212 -16.84 -19.03 4.27
CA ALA A 212 -17.28 -20.11 3.39
C ALA A 212 -16.09 -20.94 2.89
N LEU A 213 -14.96 -20.32 2.59
CA LEU A 213 -13.74 -21.03 2.24
C LEU A 213 -13.35 -22.03 3.33
N PHE A 214 -13.42 -21.65 4.62
CA PHE A 214 -13.11 -22.57 5.73
C PHE A 214 -14.15 -23.68 5.93
N VAL A 215 -15.42 -23.45 5.57
CA VAL A 215 -16.42 -24.53 5.54
C VAL A 215 -16.04 -25.57 4.47
N VAL A 216 -15.69 -25.11 3.26
CA VAL A 216 -15.25 -25.99 2.16
C VAL A 216 -13.98 -26.76 2.54
N LEU A 217 -13.07 -26.13 3.25
CA LEU A 217 -11.83 -26.72 3.74
C LEU A 217 -12.02 -27.57 5.00
N ARG A 218 -13.28 -27.86 5.39
CA ARG A 218 -13.65 -28.70 6.55
C ARG A 218 -13.14 -28.17 7.90
N SER A 219 -12.98 -26.86 8.03
CA SER A 219 -12.61 -26.20 9.30
C SER A 219 -13.79 -25.34 9.84
N PRO A 220 -14.88 -25.99 10.33
CA PRO A 220 -16.10 -25.27 10.73
C PRO A 220 -15.89 -24.38 11.95
N LEU A 221 -14.96 -24.70 12.85
CA LEU A 221 -14.64 -23.86 14.01
C LEU A 221 -14.04 -22.51 13.57
N ALA A 222 -13.15 -22.54 12.57
CA ALA A 222 -12.59 -21.30 12.02
C ALA A 222 -13.69 -20.46 11.34
N ALA A 223 -14.53 -21.10 10.52
CA ALA A 223 -15.67 -20.42 9.90
C ALA A 223 -16.61 -19.79 10.93
N GLY A 224 -16.96 -20.52 11.98
CA GLY A 224 -17.79 -20.02 13.10
C GLY A 224 -17.13 -18.84 13.82
N GLY A 225 -15.83 -18.91 14.09
CA GLY A 225 -15.06 -17.83 14.71
C GLY A 225 -15.05 -16.56 13.85
N LEU A 226 -14.90 -16.69 12.53
CA LEU A 226 -14.95 -15.55 11.60
C LEU A 226 -16.34 -14.91 11.58
N LEU A 227 -17.40 -15.70 11.52
CA LEU A 227 -18.78 -15.21 11.54
C LEU A 227 -19.11 -14.55 12.87
N LEU A 228 -18.61 -15.07 14.00
CA LEU A 228 -18.77 -14.45 15.32
C LEU A 228 -18.11 -13.05 15.37
N LEU A 229 -16.92 -12.90 14.79
CA LEU A 229 -16.20 -11.61 14.73
C LEU A 229 -16.82 -10.61 13.74
N LEU A 230 -17.66 -11.08 12.81
CA LEU A 230 -18.43 -10.22 11.94
C LEU A 230 -19.63 -9.57 12.68
N VAL A 231 -20.18 -10.24 13.69
CA VAL A 231 -21.36 -9.73 14.45
C VAL A 231 -21.14 -8.32 15.01
N PRO A 232 -20.06 -8.02 15.77
CA PRO A 232 -19.84 -6.67 16.28
C PRO A 232 -19.64 -5.64 15.17
N GLN A 233 -19.06 -5.99 14.02
CA GLN A 233 -18.93 -5.08 12.89
C GLN A 233 -20.29 -4.70 12.30
N VAL A 234 -21.22 -5.66 12.17
CA VAL A 234 -22.60 -5.41 11.72
C VAL A 234 -23.39 -4.62 12.78
N ALA A 235 -23.16 -4.90 14.06
CA ALA A 235 -23.79 -4.19 15.17
C ALA A 235 -23.43 -2.69 15.23
N LEU A 236 -22.37 -2.26 14.57
CA LEU A 236 -22.01 -0.84 14.45
C LEU A 236 -22.83 -0.08 13.38
N PHE A 237 -23.52 -0.73 12.44
CA PHE A 237 -24.26 -0.06 11.36
C PHE A 237 -25.39 0.88 11.81
N PRO A 238 -26.16 0.59 12.88
CA PRO A 238 -27.18 1.52 13.35
C PRO A 238 -26.62 2.88 13.78
N TRP A 239 -25.36 2.94 14.22
CA TRP A 239 -24.69 4.19 14.60
C TRP A 239 -24.39 5.08 13.41
N LEU A 240 -24.10 4.50 12.22
CA LEU A 240 -24.00 5.28 10.98
C LEU A 240 -25.30 5.98 10.63
N ARG A 241 -26.45 5.31 10.83
CA ARG A 241 -27.76 5.92 10.62
C ARG A 241 -28.05 7.06 11.60
N ARG A 242 -27.34 7.09 12.74
CA ARG A 242 -27.42 8.16 13.76
C ARG A 242 -26.42 9.29 13.51
N GLY A 243 -25.80 9.34 12.33
CA GLY A 243 -24.91 10.42 11.90
C GLY A 243 -23.42 10.22 12.19
N GLN A 244 -22.99 9.03 12.62
CA GLN A 244 -21.56 8.72 12.72
C GLN A 244 -20.93 8.57 11.34
N SER A 245 -19.66 8.98 11.21
CA SER A 245 -18.93 8.94 9.94
C SER A 245 -18.35 7.54 9.63
N ALA A 246 -18.06 7.28 8.34
CA ALA A 246 -17.35 6.08 7.91
C ALA A 246 -15.99 5.91 8.62
N ALA A 247 -15.27 7.01 8.88
CA ALA A 247 -14.02 7.00 9.62
C ALA A 247 -14.21 6.55 11.09
N TRP A 248 -15.34 6.89 11.72
CA TRP A 248 -15.71 6.40 13.04
C TRP A 248 -15.94 4.88 12.99
N TYR A 249 -16.73 4.41 12.03
CA TYR A 249 -16.98 2.99 11.83
C TYR A 249 -15.67 2.22 11.60
N ALA A 250 -14.85 2.64 10.65
CA ALA A 250 -13.58 1.99 10.34
C ALA A 250 -12.69 1.85 11.60
N ARG A 251 -12.68 2.85 12.46
CA ARG A 251 -11.93 2.84 13.72
C ARG A 251 -12.41 1.78 14.70
N HIS A 252 -13.75 1.64 14.85
CA HIS A 252 -14.37 0.72 15.82
C HIS A 252 -14.49 -0.72 15.27
N ALA A 253 -14.60 -0.90 13.94
CA ALA A 253 -14.63 -2.19 13.29
C ALA A 253 -13.23 -2.82 13.18
N ARG A 254 -12.16 -2.00 13.13
CA ARG A 254 -10.77 -2.42 12.94
C ARG A 254 -10.29 -3.53 13.87
N PRO A 255 -10.49 -3.48 15.21
CA PRO A 255 -10.04 -4.55 16.09
C PRO A 255 -10.65 -5.92 15.75
N TRP A 256 -11.93 -5.94 15.39
CA TRP A 256 -12.66 -7.14 15.02
C TRP A 256 -12.18 -7.71 13.68
N LEU A 257 -11.92 -6.83 12.71
CA LEU A 257 -11.37 -7.21 11.43
C LEU A 257 -9.94 -7.77 11.59
N MET A 258 -9.11 -7.16 12.43
CA MET A 258 -7.77 -7.64 12.74
C MET A 258 -7.80 -9.00 13.43
N ALA A 259 -8.71 -9.22 14.38
CA ALA A 259 -8.90 -10.51 15.02
C ALA A 259 -9.36 -11.58 14.02
N ALA A 260 -10.28 -11.24 13.12
CA ALA A 260 -10.71 -12.13 12.04
C ALA A 260 -9.57 -12.51 11.10
N MET A 261 -8.72 -11.55 10.72
CA MET A 261 -7.51 -11.82 9.93
C MET A 261 -6.58 -12.83 10.60
N LEU A 262 -6.37 -12.68 11.92
CA LEU A 262 -5.50 -13.58 12.68
C LEU A 262 -6.09 -15.00 12.79
N ILE A 263 -7.40 -15.13 13.07
CA ILE A 263 -8.07 -16.43 13.08
C ILE A 263 -7.99 -17.09 11.71
N ALA A 264 -8.23 -16.35 10.64
CA ALA A 264 -8.13 -16.87 9.28
C ALA A 264 -6.70 -17.33 8.95
N ALA A 265 -5.69 -16.53 9.34
CA ALA A 265 -4.29 -16.89 9.16
C ALA A 265 -3.92 -18.15 9.93
N TRP A 266 -4.32 -18.26 11.20
CA TRP A 266 -4.08 -19.42 12.03
C TRP A 266 -4.75 -20.67 11.49
N ALA A 267 -6.01 -20.56 11.05
CA ALA A 267 -6.73 -21.68 10.47
C ALA A 267 -6.17 -22.13 9.10
N ALA A 268 -5.64 -21.19 8.32
CA ALA A 268 -5.00 -21.49 7.04
C ALA A 268 -3.68 -22.27 7.19
N ARG A 269 -2.99 -22.12 8.32
CA ARG A 269 -1.78 -22.84 8.68
C ARG A 269 -1.97 -24.36 8.75
N SER A 270 -3.14 -24.81 9.25
CA SER A 270 -3.42 -26.23 9.52
C SER A 270 -4.03 -26.99 8.33
N LEU A 271 -4.13 -26.36 7.16
CA LEU A 271 -4.79 -26.87 5.95
C LEU A 271 -3.81 -27.02 4.79
#